data_34b0364e6758d4bed9f33bcce129aab2
#
_entry.id   34b0364e6758d4bed9f33bcce129aab2
#
_cell.length_a   1.000
_cell.length_b   1.000
_cell.length_c   1.000
_cell.angle_alpha   90.00
_cell.angle_beta   90.00
_cell.angle_gamma   90.00
#
_symmetry.space_group_name_H-M   'P 1'
#
loop_
_entity.id
_entity.type
_entity.pdbx_description
1 polymer ?
#
loop_
_entity_poly.entity_id
_entity_poly.type
_entity_poly.pdbx_seq_one_letter_code
_entity_poly.pdbx_strand_id
1 'polypeptide(L)'
;MSIKKDGIMVILSSPSGAGKTTLVKLLSKNKNFQISISHTTRKPRPNEVADKDYYFVNHDKFENLIKNEEFLEYAKVFNHLYGTTRTPVIEKLEKSENVIFDIDWQGADQIKNKKLNYKLITFFILPPSKKVLFERLSNRDMKDKLIVEERMKEFSRDVLHWINYDYVIINDNLEECYSKISSLIDAEINNGSKDYDKDFIRKHVEKLTS
;
A
#
# COMPACT_ATOMS: atom_id res chain seq x y z
N MET A 1 -35.15 -8.58 5.96
CA MET A 1 -34.17 -7.48 5.89
C MET A 1 -32.83 -8.13 5.63
N SER A 2 -32.18 -7.85 4.50
CA SER A 2 -30.81 -8.33 4.28
C SER A 2 -29.89 -7.57 5.25
N ILE A 3 -29.09 -8.31 6.03
CA ILE A 3 -28.07 -7.71 6.87
C ILE A 3 -27.11 -6.97 5.92
N LYS A 4 -27.02 -5.65 6.05
CA LYS A 4 -26.11 -4.84 5.27
C LYS A 4 -24.69 -5.31 5.61
N LYS A 5 -23.96 -5.82 4.61
CA LYS A 5 -22.58 -6.27 4.80
C LYS A 5 -21.68 -5.04 4.72
N ASP A 6 -20.88 -4.79 5.76
CA ASP A 6 -19.89 -3.72 5.74
C ASP A 6 -18.89 -3.88 4.59
N GLY A 7 -18.27 -2.76 4.21
CA GLY A 7 -17.19 -2.77 3.23
C GLY A 7 -15.94 -3.52 3.75
N ILE A 8 -15.05 -3.88 2.85
CA ILE A 8 -13.79 -4.54 3.17
C ILE A 8 -12.61 -3.57 3.05
N MET A 9 -11.55 -3.86 3.77
CA MET A 9 -10.27 -3.18 3.67
C MET A 9 -9.30 -4.02 2.85
N VAL A 10 -8.62 -3.39 1.89
CA VAL A 10 -7.52 -4.00 1.13
C VAL A 10 -6.27 -3.14 1.28
N ILE A 11 -5.20 -3.70 1.77
CA ILE A 11 -3.91 -3.01 1.87
C ILE A 11 -2.99 -3.53 0.78
N LEU A 12 -2.44 -2.63 -0.02
CA LEU A 12 -1.27 -2.88 -0.84
C LEU A 12 -0.06 -2.19 -0.21
N SER A 13 0.97 -2.96 0.09
CA SER A 13 2.27 -2.46 0.50
C SER A 13 3.37 -2.96 -0.43
N SER A 14 4.44 -2.24 -0.49
CA SER A 14 5.59 -2.60 -1.32
C SER A 14 6.81 -1.79 -0.92
N PRO A 15 8.01 -2.25 -1.24
CA PRO A 15 9.15 -1.37 -1.35
C PRO A 15 8.92 -0.28 -2.40
N SER A 16 9.64 0.83 -2.28
CA SER A 16 9.57 1.93 -3.26
C SER A 16 9.92 1.44 -4.67
N GLY A 17 9.13 1.83 -5.68
CA GLY A 17 9.39 1.47 -7.08
C GLY A 17 8.79 0.14 -7.57
N ALA A 18 8.15 -0.66 -6.70
CA ALA A 18 7.54 -1.93 -7.12
C ALA A 18 6.22 -1.79 -7.91
N GLY A 19 5.66 -0.57 -8.07
CA GLY A 19 4.47 -0.32 -8.90
C GLY A 19 3.15 -0.30 -8.15
N LYS A 20 3.16 -0.24 -6.82
CA LYS A 20 1.99 -0.24 -5.93
C LYS A 20 0.91 0.78 -6.32
N THR A 21 1.27 2.06 -6.42
CA THR A 21 0.32 3.15 -6.71
C THR A 21 -0.44 2.95 -8.02
N THR A 22 0.20 2.39 -9.05
CA THR A 22 -0.48 2.08 -10.32
C THR A 22 -1.51 0.98 -10.14
N LEU A 23 -1.19 -0.08 -9.39
CA LEU A 23 -2.11 -1.16 -9.06
C LEU A 23 -3.30 -0.66 -8.23
N VAL A 24 -3.06 0.20 -7.23
CA VAL A 24 -4.11 0.82 -6.42
C VAL A 24 -5.07 1.61 -7.29
N LYS A 25 -4.57 2.44 -8.22
CA LYS A 25 -5.40 3.20 -9.16
C LYS A 25 -6.22 2.29 -10.09
N LEU A 26 -5.65 1.19 -10.57
CA LEU A 26 -6.38 0.21 -11.40
C LEU A 26 -7.48 -0.51 -10.62
N LEU A 27 -7.20 -0.95 -9.40
CA LEU A 27 -8.18 -1.61 -8.53
C LEU A 27 -9.31 -0.65 -8.14
N SER A 28 -8.99 0.59 -7.82
CA SER A 28 -10.00 1.62 -7.55
C SER A 28 -10.93 1.82 -8.74
N LYS A 29 -10.37 2.00 -9.94
CA LYS A 29 -11.15 2.25 -11.15
C LYS A 29 -12.02 1.05 -11.56
N ASN A 30 -11.44 -0.15 -11.56
CA ASN A 30 -12.08 -1.32 -12.18
C ASN A 30 -12.91 -2.16 -11.20
N LYS A 31 -12.67 -2.03 -9.89
CA LYS A 31 -13.38 -2.76 -8.83
C LYS A 31 -14.11 -1.86 -7.84
N ASN A 32 -14.22 -0.58 -8.16
CA ASN A 32 -14.95 0.41 -7.35
C ASN A 32 -14.44 0.49 -5.88
N PHE A 33 -13.12 0.37 -5.68
CA PHE A 33 -12.52 0.63 -4.38
C PHE A 33 -12.34 2.13 -4.16
N GLN A 34 -12.70 2.60 -2.98
CA GLN A 34 -12.39 3.95 -2.53
C GLN A 34 -10.94 4.00 -2.05
N ILE A 35 -10.11 4.83 -2.65
CA ILE A 35 -8.72 5.01 -2.18
C ILE A 35 -8.76 5.76 -0.85
N SER A 36 -8.02 5.27 0.13
CA SER A 36 -7.73 6.03 1.35
C SER A 36 -6.70 7.11 1.01
N ILE A 37 -7.10 8.37 1.14
CA ILE A 37 -6.19 9.50 0.88
C ILE A 37 -5.42 9.80 2.18
N SER A 38 -4.10 9.63 2.14
CA SER A 38 -3.24 9.89 3.29
C SER A 38 -2.83 11.35 3.38
N HIS A 39 -2.60 11.83 4.59
CA HIS A 39 -1.91 13.08 4.86
C HIS A 39 -0.39 12.87 4.69
N THR A 40 0.32 13.91 4.24
CA THR A 40 1.79 13.89 4.19
C THR A 40 2.40 15.25 4.39
N THR A 41 3.58 15.28 5.03
CA THR A 41 4.41 16.49 5.17
C THR A 41 5.36 16.69 3.99
N ARG A 42 5.37 15.78 3.02
CA ARG A 42 6.14 15.91 1.78
C ARG A 42 5.49 16.94 0.86
N LYS A 43 6.32 17.71 0.16
CA LYS A 43 5.82 18.57 -0.93
C LYS A 43 5.24 17.74 -2.07
N PRO A 44 4.21 18.24 -2.78
CA PRO A 44 3.65 17.55 -3.93
C PRO A 44 4.69 17.39 -5.04
N ARG A 45 4.61 16.28 -5.77
CA ARG A 45 5.33 16.09 -7.04
C ARG A 45 4.59 16.79 -8.18
N PRO A 46 5.25 17.04 -9.34
CA PRO A 46 4.64 17.80 -10.45
C PRO A 46 3.28 17.25 -10.94
N ASN A 47 3.06 15.95 -10.82
CA ASN A 47 1.84 15.29 -11.31
C ASN A 47 0.87 14.88 -10.19
N GLU A 48 1.10 15.33 -8.96
CA GLU A 48 0.23 15.03 -7.83
C GLU A 48 -0.74 16.17 -7.57
N VAL A 49 -1.98 15.83 -7.28
CA VAL A 49 -3.08 16.75 -7.05
C VAL A 49 -3.50 16.67 -5.59
N ALA A 50 -3.56 17.82 -4.92
CA ALA A 50 -4.07 17.89 -3.55
C ALA A 50 -5.50 17.34 -3.47
N ASP A 51 -5.81 16.72 -2.34
CA ASP A 51 -7.11 16.10 -2.01
C ASP A 51 -7.50 14.90 -2.90
N LYS A 52 -6.64 14.53 -3.86
CA LYS A 52 -6.79 13.34 -4.70
C LYS A 52 -5.70 12.30 -4.48
N ASP A 53 -4.44 12.76 -4.50
CA ASP A 53 -3.31 11.86 -4.26
C ASP A 53 -2.89 11.89 -2.78
N TYR A 54 -2.87 13.08 -2.16
CA TYR A 54 -2.56 13.28 -0.74
C TYR A 54 -3.21 14.56 -0.20
N TYR A 55 -3.45 14.59 1.11
CA TYR A 55 -3.63 15.84 1.87
C TYR A 55 -2.24 16.37 2.27
N PHE A 56 -1.72 17.32 1.50
CA PHE A 56 -0.42 17.93 1.77
C PHE A 56 -0.55 18.92 2.92
N VAL A 57 0.13 18.66 4.03
CA VAL A 57 0.04 19.45 5.26
C VAL A 57 1.44 19.80 5.78
N ASN A 58 1.55 20.84 6.62
CA ASN A 58 2.78 21.13 7.35
C ASN A 58 2.96 20.19 8.56
N HIS A 59 4.14 20.23 9.18
CA HIS A 59 4.45 19.40 10.34
C HIS A 59 3.50 19.66 11.52
N ASP A 60 3.21 20.94 11.83
CA ASP A 60 2.36 21.33 12.97
C ASP A 60 0.95 20.74 12.83
N LYS A 61 0.37 20.81 11.62
CA LYS A 61 -0.95 20.21 11.36
C LYS A 61 -0.90 18.69 11.49
N PHE A 62 0.15 18.06 11.00
CA PHE A 62 0.29 16.60 11.12
C PHE A 62 0.44 16.17 12.59
N GLU A 63 1.25 16.87 13.37
CA GLU A 63 1.41 16.61 14.80
C GLU A 63 0.11 16.83 15.59
N ASN A 64 -0.68 17.84 15.23
CA ASN A 64 -2.00 18.03 15.83
C ASN A 64 -2.94 16.86 15.55
N LEU A 65 -2.93 16.30 14.34
CA LEU A 65 -3.70 15.10 14.03
C LEU A 65 -3.23 13.88 14.87
N ILE A 66 -1.92 13.74 15.12
CA ILE A 66 -1.39 12.72 16.05
C ILE A 66 -1.90 12.95 17.47
N LYS A 67 -1.77 14.18 17.99
CA LYS A 67 -2.19 14.52 19.37
C LYS A 67 -3.68 14.30 19.61
N ASN A 68 -4.48 14.51 18.58
CA ASN A 68 -5.94 14.30 18.64
C ASN A 68 -6.35 12.84 18.36
N GLU A 69 -5.38 11.91 18.18
CA GLU A 69 -5.63 10.49 17.86
C GLU A 69 -6.50 10.28 16.60
N GLU A 70 -6.41 11.20 15.63
CA GLU A 70 -7.24 11.15 14.43
C GLU A 70 -6.76 10.10 13.41
N PHE A 71 -5.51 9.63 13.51
CA PHE A 71 -4.97 8.67 12.55
C PHE A 71 -5.39 7.22 12.82
N LEU A 72 -5.77 6.54 11.75
CA LEU A 72 -5.88 5.09 11.71
C LEU A 72 -4.48 4.44 11.73
N GLU A 73 -3.56 5.01 10.97
CA GLU A 73 -2.13 4.67 10.94
C GLU A 73 -1.32 5.90 10.59
N TYR A 74 -0.07 5.97 11.03
CA TYR A 74 0.90 6.94 10.54
C TYR A 74 2.32 6.40 10.66
N ALA A 75 3.21 6.84 9.75
CA ALA A 75 4.59 6.40 9.73
C ALA A 75 5.52 7.52 9.24
N LYS A 76 6.78 7.42 9.61
CA LYS A 76 7.84 8.22 9.01
C LYS A 76 8.50 7.39 7.91
N VAL A 77 8.39 7.87 6.66
CA VAL A 77 9.00 7.23 5.49
C VAL A 77 9.98 8.21 4.87
N PHE A 78 11.25 7.82 4.79
CA PHE A 78 12.34 8.76 4.55
C PHE A 78 12.28 9.93 5.57
N ASN A 79 12.30 11.15 5.15
CA ASN A 79 12.26 12.30 6.05
C ASN A 79 10.86 12.93 6.17
N HIS A 80 9.81 12.23 5.75
CA HIS A 80 8.44 12.75 5.71
C HIS A 80 7.48 11.88 6.52
N LEU A 81 6.45 12.51 7.06
CA LEU A 81 5.36 11.84 7.74
C LEU A 81 4.25 11.52 6.73
N TYR A 82 3.64 10.35 6.91
CA TYR A 82 2.46 9.89 6.16
C TYR A 82 1.47 9.31 7.14
N GLY A 83 0.17 9.49 6.90
CA GLY A 83 -0.83 8.89 7.77
C GLY A 83 -2.23 9.02 7.22
N THR A 84 -3.05 8.02 7.49
CA THR A 84 -4.43 7.94 7.06
C THR A 84 -5.36 8.20 8.24
N THR A 85 -6.24 9.19 8.14
CA THR A 85 -7.21 9.49 9.19
C THR A 85 -8.30 8.42 9.27
N ARG A 86 -8.77 8.16 10.50
CA ARG A 86 -9.70 7.08 10.81
C ARG A 86 -11.11 7.34 10.30
N THR A 87 -11.66 8.51 10.60
CA THR A 87 -13.08 8.83 10.36
C THR A 87 -13.53 8.60 8.93
N PRO A 88 -12.84 9.14 7.88
CA PRO A 88 -13.27 8.93 6.50
C PRO A 88 -13.23 7.47 6.04
N VAL A 89 -12.33 6.67 6.60
CA VAL A 89 -12.23 5.24 6.30
C VAL A 89 -13.43 4.49 6.88
N ILE A 90 -13.73 4.70 8.16
CA ILE A 90 -14.82 4.02 8.85
C ILE A 90 -16.16 4.38 8.21
N GLU A 91 -16.42 5.66 7.93
CA GLU A 91 -17.64 6.11 7.26
C GLU A 91 -17.89 5.41 5.90
N LYS A 92 -16.84 5.19 5.11
CA LYS A 92 -16.93 4.45 3.85
C LYS A 92 -17.29 2.99 4.09
N LEU A 93 -16.60 2.32 5.01
CA LEU A 93 -16.84 0.92 5.33
C LEU A 93 -18.28 0.68 5.84
N GLU A 94 -18.79 1.55 6.71
CA GLU A 94 -20.16 1.50 7.21
C GLU A 94 -21.22 1.73 6.10
N LYS A 95 -20.84 2.44 5.03
CA LYS A 95 -21.66 2.59 3.83
C LYS A 95 -21.56 1.40 2.87
N SER A 96 -20.89 0.33 3.23
CA SER A 96 -20.60 -0.85 2.39
C SER A 96 -19.67 -0.54 1.22
N GLU A 97 -18.88 0.53 1.32
CA GLU A 97 -17.86 0.86 0.34
C GLU A 97 -16.55 0.16 0.71
N ASN A 98 -15.93 -0.47 -0.26
CA ASN A 98 -14.63 -1.11 -0.07
C ASN A 98 -13.51 -0.06 -0.10
N VAL A 99 -12.57 -0.14 0.81
CA VAL A 99 -11.46 0.80 0.91
C VAL A 99 -10.13 0.13 0.59
N ILE A 100 -9.34 0.77 -0.28
CA ILE A 100 -7.98 0.34 -0.62
C ILE A 100 -6.95 1.33 -0.10
N PHE A 101 -5.89 0.81 0.52
CA PHE A 101 -4.80 1.58 1.10
C PHE A 101 -3.53 1.46 0.27
N ASP A 102 -2.91 2.59 -0.03
CA ASP A 102 -1.57 2.73 -0.63
C ASP A 102 -0.57 3.12 0.47
N ILE A 103 -0.25 2.20 1.37
CA ILE A 103 0.59 2.46 2.55
C ILE A 103 1.81 1.55 2.60
N ASP A 104 2.77 1.88 3.44
CA ASP A 104 3.93 1.03 3.69
C ASP A 104 3.65 -0.08 4.73
N TRP A 105 4.66 -0.87 5.03
CA TRP A 105 4.54 -1.97 5.98
C TRP A 105 4.26 -1.48 7.42
N GLN A 106 4.77 -0.30 7.83
CA GLN A 106 4.56 0.25 9.17
C GLN A 106 3.07 0.59 9.39
N GLY A 107 2.45 1.24 8.39
CA GLY A 107 1.03 1.54 8.41
C GLY A 107 0.17 0.28 8.37
N ALA A 108 0.55 -0.70 7.55
CA ALA A 108 -0.14 -1.99 7.46
C ALA A 108 -0.14 -2.73 8.81
N ASP A 109 1.00 -2.78 9.49
CA ASP A 109 1.10 -3.43 10.81
C ASP A 109 0.27 -2.71 11.88
N GLN A 110 0.21 -1.37 11.84
CA GLN A 110 -0.67 -0.62 12.75
C GLN A 110 -2.14 -0.94 12.55
N ILE A 111 -2.61 -1.00 11.29
CA ILE A 111 -4.01 -1.34 10.99
C ILE A 111 -4.33 -2.77 11.43
N LYS A 112 -3.45 -3.74 11.17
CA LYS A 112 -3.61 -5.13 11.62
C LYS A 112 -3.74 -5.21 13.14
N ASN A 113 -2.87 -4.51 13.86
CA ASN A 113 -2.84 -4.53 15.32
C ASN A 113 -4.08 -3.88 15.98
N LYS A 114 -4.76 -2.97 15.27
CA LYS A 114 -6.01 -2.36 15.75
C LYS A 114 -7.20 -3.34 15.75
N LYS A 115 -7.09 -4.48 15.05
CA LYS A 115 -8.12 -5.54 15.00
C LYS A 115 -9.53 -4.99 14.79
N LEU A 116 -9.69 -4.11 13.82
CA LEU A 116 -10.98 -3.54 13.47
C LEU A 116 -11.94 -4.64 13.03
N ASN A 117 -13.23 -4.48 13.34
CA ASN A 117 -14.27 -5.47 13.00
C ASN A 117 -14.68 -5.41 11.50
N TYR A 118 -13.69 -5.32 10.60
CA TYR A 118 -13.89 -5.33 9.16
C TYR A 118 -12.96 -6.36 8.53
N LYS A 119 -13.40 -6.99 7.44
CA LYS A 119 -12.53 -7.90 6.69
C LYS A 119 -11.34 -7.13 6.14
N LEU A 120 -10.13 -7.62 6.41
CA LEU A 120 -8.87 -7.06 5.94
C LEU A 120 -8.15 -8.09 5.08
N ILE A 121 -7.71 -7.68 3.89
CA ILE A 121 -6.89 -8.47 2.97
C ILE A 121 -5.63 -7.69 2.67
N THR A 122 -4.48 -8.31 2.79
CA THR A 122 -3.19 -7.63 2.66
C THR A 122 -2.33 -8.22 1.55
N PHE A 123 -1.79 -7.36 0.68
CA PHE A 123 -0.93 -7.72 -0.43
C PHE A 123 0.43 -7.04 -0.30
N PHE A 124 1.50 -7.80 -0.50
CA PHE A 124 2.84 -7.25 -0.65
C PHE A 124 3.30 -7.38 -2.10
N ILE A 125 3.68 -6.26 -2.70
CA ILE A 125 4.08 -6.21 -4.11
C ILE A 125 5.59 -6.19 -4.21
N LEU A 126 6.15 -7.15 -4.92
CA LEU A 126 7.59 -7.28 -5.18
C LEU A 126 7.94 -6.87 -6.61
N PRO A 127 9.11 -6.27 -6.85
CA PRO A 127 9.64 -6.11 -8.20
C PRO A 127 10.12 -7.45 -8.75
N PRO A 128 10.21 -7.63 -10.08
CA PRO A 128 10.69 -8.87 -10.67
C PRO A 128 12.21 -9.06 -10.51
N SER A 129 12.97 -7.96 -10.39
CA SER A 129 14.42 -7.99 -10.15
C SER A 129 14.93 -6.67 -9.58
N LYS A 130 16.14 -6.69 -8.99
CA LYS A 130 16.86 -5.47 -8.58
C LYS A 130 17.09 -4.51 -9.76
N LYS A 131 17.43 -5.04 -10.93
CA LYS A 131 17.68 -4.24 -12.15
C LYS A 131 16.42 -3.45 -12.54
N VAL A 132 15.27 -4.11 -12.64
CA VAL A 132 14.00 -3.47 -12.97
C VAL A 132 13.60 -2.46 -11.88
N LEU A 133 13.84 -2.77 -10.61
CA LEU A 133 13.60 -1.82 -9.53
C LEU A 133 14.44 -0.56 -9.68
N PHE A 134 15.75 -0.71 -9.93
CA PHE A 134 16.67 0.41 -10.14
C PHE A 134 16.26 1.28 -11.33
N GLU A 135 15.88 0.67 -12.46
CA GLU A 135 15.37 1.38 -13.63
C GLU A 135 14.09 2.17 -13.32
N ARG A 136 13.15 1.55 -12.61
CA ARG A 136 11.89 2.22 -12.21
C ARG A 136 12.13 3.40 -11.26
N LEU A 137 13.05 3.26 -10.30
CA LEU A 137 13.43 4.33 -9.38
C LEU A 137 14.15 5.46 -10.11
N SER A 138 15.10 5.14 -10.98
CA SER A 138 15.86 6.11 -11.77
C SER A 138 14.96 6.94 -12.68
N ASN A 139 13.95 6.31 -13.31
CA ASN A 139 12.97 6.99 -14.15
C ASN A 139 12.04 7.89 -13.34
N ARG A 140 11.71 7.50 -12.11
CA ARG A 140 10.80 8.26 -11.24
C ARG A 140 11.44 9.50 -10.65
N ASP A 141 12.69 9.39 -10.21
CA ASP A 141 13.40 10.45 -9.49
C ASP A 141 14.41 11.19 -10.41
N MET A 142 14.33 10.95 -11.68
CA MET A 142 14.98 11.41 -12.91
C MET A 142 16.33 12.16 -12.85
N LYS A 143 16.83 12.63 -11.72
CA LYS A 143 18.07 13.44 -11.64
C LYS A 143 18.86 13.30 -10.35
N ASP A 144 18.32 12.64 -9.32
CA ASP A 144 19.02 12.54 -8.03
C ASP A 144 19.46 11.10 -7.75
N LYS A 145 20.69 10.79 -8.13
CA LYS A 145 21.31 9.49 -7.86
C LYS A 145 21.34 9.15 -6.37
N LEU A 146 21.50 10.13 -5.50
CA LEU A 146 21.53 9.91 -4.05
C LEU A 146 20.20 9.41 -3.53
N ILE A 147 19.08 9.96 -4.03
CA ILE A 147 17.74 9.49 -3.67
C ILE A 147 17.51 8.04 -4.14
N VAL A 148 17.97 7.70 -5.35
CA VAL A 148 17.86 6.32 -5.88
C VAL A 148 18.67 5.35 -5.01
N GLU A 149 19.90 5.70 -4.65
CA GLU A 149 20.76 4.88 -3.80
C GLU A 149 20.19 4.70 -2.39
N GLU A 150 19.64 5.76 -1.78
CA GLU A 150 18.97 5.68 -0.49
C GLU A 150 17.78 4.72 -0.54
N ARG A 151 16.95 4.81 -1.58
CA ARG A 151 15.80 3.91 -1.78
C ARG A 151 16.21 2.47 -2.03
N MET A 152 17.32 2.24 -2.74
CA MET A 152 17.86 0.91 -2.93
C MET A 152 18.41 0.29 -1.62
N LYS A 153 18.96 1.11 -0.72
CA LYS A 153 19.38 0.65 0.61
C LYS A 153 18.18 0.28 1.48
N GLU A 154 17.12 1.09 1.47
CA GLU A 154 15.92 0.80 2.23
C GLU A 154 15.16 -0.41 1.68
N PHE A 155 15.21 -0.63 0.36
CA PHE A 155 14.59 -1.78 -0.27
C PHE A 155 14.95 -3.11 0.42
N SER A 156 16.23 -3.30 0.77
CA SER A 156 16.71 -4.53 1.40
C SER A 156 16.12 -4.77 2.81
N ARG A 157 15.64 -3.73 3.46
CA ARG A 157 14.94 -3.81 4.75
C ARG A 157 13.44 -4.00 4.54
N ASP A 158 12.84 -3.17 3.70
CA ASP A 158 11.41 -3.17 3.44
C ASP A 158 10.94 -4.51 2.86
N VAL A 159 11.73 -5.11 1.98
CA VAL A 159 11.37 -6.37 1.33
C VAL A 159 11.17 -7.51 2.31
N LEU A 160 11.82 -7.51 3.47
CA LEU A 160 11.71 -8.58 4.47
C LEU A 160 10.34 -8.65 5.15
N HIS A 161 9.55 -7.59 5.07
CA HIS A 161 8.20 -7.55 5.65
C HIS A 161 7.16 -8.34 4.84
N TRP A 162 7.51 -8.89 3.67
CA TRP A 162 6.62 -9.70 2.84
C TRP A 162 5.92 -10.84 3.60
N ILE A 163 6.62 -11.44 4.57
CA ILE A 163 6.13 -12.59 5.34
C ILE A 163 4.89 -12.27 6.19
N ASN A 164 4.66 -10.99 6.48
CA ASN A 164 3.54 -10.52 7.29
C ASN A 164 2.24 -10.30 6.50
N TYR A 165 2.21 -10.63 5.20
CA TYR A 165 1.06 -10.37 4.32
C TYR A 165 0.35 -11.66 3.92
N ASP A 166 -0.97 -11.55 3.70
CA ASP A 166 -1.79 -12.69 3.28
C ASP A 166 -1.36 -13.18 1.90
N TYR A 167 -1.00 -12.25 1.01
CA TYR A 167 -0.56 -12.54 -0.36
C TYR A 167 0.65 -11.72 -0.76
N VAL A 168 1.52 -12.35 -1.57
CA VAL A 168 2.69 -11.69 -2.16
C VAL A 168 2.64 -11.85 -3.68
N ILE A 169 2.80 -10.75 -4.39
CA ILE A 169 2.67 -10.70 -5.85
C ILE A 169 3.92 -10.07 -6.45
N ILE A 170 4.52 -10.75 -7.42
CA ILE A 170 5.65 -10.21 -8.21
C ILE A 170 5.07 -9.41 -9.36
N ASN A 171 5.38 -8.12 -9.42
CA ASN A 171 4.89 -7.20 -10.44
C ASN A 171 5.89 -7.11 -11.61
N ASP A 172 5.89 -8.14 -12.44
CA ASP A 172 6.60 -8.17 -13.72
C ASP A 172 5.73 -7.54 -14.82
N ASN A 173 4.55 -8.09 -15.01
CA ASN A 173 3.52 -7.56 -15.92
C ASN A 173 2.37 -6.95 -15.11
N LEU A 174 2.04 -5.69 -15.40
CA LEU A 174 1.04 -4.93 -14.64
C LEU A 174 -0.37 -5.53 -14.75
N GLU A 175 -0.78 -5.98 -15.94
CA GLU A 175 -2.13 -6.51 -16.18
C GLU A 175 -2.31 -7.88 -15.53
N GLU A 176 -1.30 -8.75 -15.62
CA GLU A 176 -1.30 -10.05 -14.94
C GLU A 176 -1.33 -9.88 -13.41
N CYS A 177 -0.52 -8.94 -12.90
CA CYS A 177 -0.50 -8.60 -11.48
C CYS A 177 -1.87 -8.11 -11.01
N TYR A 178 -2.50 -7.19 -11.75
CA TYR A 178 -3.85 -6.72 -11.49
C TYR A 178 -4.87 -7.85 -11.49
N SER A 179 -4.87 -8.70 -12.54
CA SER A 179 -5.78 -9.84 -12.65
C SER A 179 -5.64 -10.81 -11.48
N LYS A 180 -4.41 -11.10 -11.07
CA LYS A 180 -4.13 -11.98 -9.93
C LYS A 180 -4.65 -11.40 -8.61
N ILE A 181 -4.36 -10.12 -8.33
CA ILE A 181 -4.87 -9.44 -7.14
C ILE A 181 -6.40 -9.41 -7.14
N SER A 182 -7.02 -9.06 -8.26
CA SER A 182 -8.47 -9.04 -8.44
C SER A 182 -9.11 -10.39 -8.12
N SER A 183 -8.55 -11.47 -8.68
CA SER A 183 -9.04 -12.85 -8.47
C SER A 183 -8.91 -13.31 -7.00
N LEU A 184 -7.84 -12.89 -6.32
CA LEU A 184 -7.63 -13.18 -4.90
C LEU A 184 -8.62 -12.41 -4.02
N ILE A 185 -8.87 -11.14 -4.32
CA ILE A 185 -9.88 -10.34 -3.61
C ILE A 185 -11.26 -10.98 -3.77
N ASP A 186 -11.65 -11.38 -4.99
CA ASP A 186 -12.95 -12.03 -5.25
C ASP A 186 -13.08 -13.35 -4.51
N ALA A 187 -12.02 -14.16 -4.48
CA ALA A 187 -12.00 -15.41 -3.71
C ALA A 187 -12.22 -15.12 -2.22
N GLU A 188 -11.51 -14.16 -1.66
CA GLU A 188 -11.61 -13.77 -0.25
C GLU A 188 -13.02 -13.24 0.11
N ILE A 189 -13.64 -12.42 -0.76
CA ILE A 189 -15.00 -11.92 -0.54
C ILE A 189 -16.01 -13.08 -0.50
N ASN A 190 -15.79 -14.14 -1.28
CA ASN A 190 -16.64 -15.31 -1.36
C ASN A 190 -16.25 -16.43 -0.37
N ASN A 191 -15.48 -16.10 0.68
CA ASN A 191 -14.99 -17.02 1.71
C ASN A 191 -14.12 -18.17 1.15
N GLY A 192 -13.53 -17.99 -0.04
CA GLY A 192 -12.47 -18.83 -0.54
C GLY A 192 -11.12 -18.22 -0.15
N SER A 193 -10.15 -19.05 0.13
CA SER A 193 -8.75 -18.62 0.21
C SER A 193 -7.97 -19.33 -0.92
N LYS A 194 -6.93 -18.66 -1.41
CA LYS A 194 -6.00 -19.29 -2.33
C LYS A 194 -4.63 -19.23 -1.71
N ASP A 195 -4.02 -20.37 -1.53
CA ASP A 195 -2.63 -20.43 -1.12
C ASP A 195 -1.72 -19.91 -2.25
N TYR A 196 -0.62 -19.32 -1.87
CA TYR A 196 0.46 -18.99 -2.79
C TYR A 196 1.74 -19.74 -2.38
N ASP A 197 2.61 -19.99 -3.34
CA ASP A 197 3.87 -20.71 -3.10
C ASP A 197 4.85 -19.81 -2.31
N LYS A 198 4.86 -19.99 -0.99
CA LYS A 198 5.73 -19.23 -0.08
C LYS A 198 7.21 -19.54 -0.29
N ASP A 199 7.56 -20.74 -0.70
CA ASP A 199 8.96 -21.12 -0.94
C ASP A 199 9.47 -20.50 -2.24
N PHE A 200 8.64 -20.41 -3.26
CA PHE A 200 8.94 -19.64 -4.47
C PHE A 200 9.18 -18.16 -4.15
N ILE A 201 8.31 -17.55 -3.35
CA ILE A 201 8.46 -16.15 -2.93
C ILE A 201 9.74 -15.96 -2.10
N ARG A 202 10.01 -16.86 -1.15
CA ARG A 202 11.26 -16.81 -0.36
C ARG A 202 12.50 -16.80 -1.24
N LYS A 203 12.59 -17.75 -2.17
CA LYS A 203 13.71 -17.81 -3.14
C LYS A 203 13.81 -16.55 -4.00
N HIS A 204 12.66 -15.96 -4.37
CA HIS A 204 12.65 -14.71 -5.11
C HIS A 204 13.19 -13.55 -4.26
N VAL A 205 12.78 -13.43 -3.00
CA VAL A 205 13.28 -12.41 -2.07
C VAL A 205 14.78 -12.58 -1.80
N GLU A 206 15.27 -13.81 -1.64
CA GLU A 206 16.71 -14.08 -1.52
C GLU A 206 17.50 -13.55 -2.72
N LYS A 207 17.02 -13.76 -3.95
CA LYS A 207 17.62 -13.18 -5.17
C LYS A 207 17.53 -11.66 -5.23
N LEU A 208 16.50 -11.07 -4.60
CA LEU A 208 16.36 -9.63 -4.53
C LEU A 208 17.27 -9.00 -3.46
N THR A 209 17.73 -9.76 -2.48
CA THR A 209 18.58 -9.28 -1.37
C THR A 209 20.04 -9.66 -1.50
N SER A 210 20.36 -10.70 -2.27
CA SER A 210 21.74 -11.03 -2.68
C SER A 210 22.29 -10.02 -3.69
#